data_f2fe5a856d564dd36303b345ee215c9e
#
_entry.id   f2fe5a856d564dd36303b345ee215c9e
#
_cell.length_a   1.000
_cell.length_b   1.000
_cell.length_c   1.000
_cell.angle_alpha   90.00
_cell.angle_beta   90.00
_cell.angle_gamma   90.00
#
_symmetry.space_group_name_H-M   'P 1'
#
loop_
_entity.id
_entity.type
_entity.pdbx_description
1 polymer ?
#
loop_
_entity_poly.entity_id
_entity_poly.type
_entity_poly.pdbx_seq_one_letter_code
_entity_poly.pdbx_strand_id
1 'polypeptide(L)'
;MKKRFIRPYSILLTGALLLAGCSATRDLPEDAYMLDKARVVADGKYKDINTSKLQSYVRQKGNARWFSAVKLPLGLYAMAGKDSSWINRTLRSMGEAPVVYDSLLARQTCDDLRLALHNKGYLDADVELFVDKKGKKVTTYYVLHPKDPYYVGDFDEEINDSVIARLLKDKRSKIRIGDRFSVDALNSERQEITSYLQDRGYFRFHKEFVTYKAHRHDEEKTVDVKLILHPYYTRDGKDTLHSHYDIRNITYELGKPGF
;
A
#
# COMPACT_ATOMS: atom_id res chain seq x y z
N MET A 1 -1.50 -56.47 -9.60
CA MET A 1 -1.44 -55.21 -10.34
C MET A 1 -2.86 -54.72 -10.62
N LYS A 2 -3.40 -53.74 -9.87
CA LYS A 2 -4.73 -53.18 -10.07
C LYS A 2 -4.62 -52.07 -11.13
N LYS A 3 -5.12 -52.32 -12.34
CA LYS A 3 -5.29 -51.31 -13.38
C LYS A 3 -6.36 -50.28 -12.92
N ARG A 4 -5.92 -49.06 -12.60
CA ARG A 4 -6.83 -47.92 -12.34
C ARG A 4 -7.51 -47.54 -13.67
N PHE A 5 -8.75 -47.91 -13.87
CA PHE A 5 -9.58 -47.39 -14.93
C PHE A 5 -9.84 -45.89 -14.70
N ILE A 6 -9.12 -45.04 -15.42
CA ILE A 6 -9.44 -43.59 -15.46
C ILE A 6 -10.79 -43.50 -16.17
N ARG A 7 -11.82 -43.11 -15.42
CA ARG A 7 -13.21 -42.96 -15.95
C ARG A 7 -13.19 -41.91 -17.06
N PRO A 8 -13.79 -42.15 -18.24
CA PRO A 8 -13.77 -41.23 -19.37
C PRO A 8 -14.38 -39.84 -19.03
N TYR A 9 -15.21 -39.77 -18.00
CA TYR A 9 -15.78 -38.50 -17.49
C TYR A 9 -14.73 -37.54 -16.92
N SER A 10 -13.61 -38.02 -16.38
CA SER A 10 -12.54 -37.12 -15.89
C SER A 10 -11.78 -36.45 -17.04
N ILE A 11 -11.63 -37.13 -18.18
CA ILE A 11 -10.95 -36.53 -19.36
C ILE A 11 -11.88 -35.49 -20.01
N LEU A 12 -13.20 -35.76 -20.06
CA LEU A 12 -14.20 -34.84 -20.61
C LEU A 12 -14.31 -33.57 -19.73
N LEU A 13 -14.27 -33.70 -18.39
CA LEU A 13 -14.33 -32.59 -17.46
C LEU A 13 -13.06 -31.72 -17.56
N THR A 14 -11.88 -32.37 -17.71
CA THR A 14 -10.60 -31.65 -17.89
C THR A 14 -10.55 -30.90 -19.24
N GLY A 15 -11.06 -31.50 -20.32
CA GLY A 15 -11.18 -30.88 -21.63
C GLY A 15 -12.10 -29.65 -21.63
N ALA A 16 -13.26 -29.74 -20.98
CA ALA A 16 -14.21 -28.63 -20.85
C ALA A 16 -13.63 -27.43 -20.05
N LEU A 17 -12.83 -27.71 -19.01
CA LEU A 17 -12.16 -26.68 -18.20
C LEU A 17 -11.06 -25.92 -19.00
N LEU A 18 -10.39 -26.59 -19.95
CA LEU A 18 -9.37 -25.94 -20.79
C LEU A 18 -9.99 -25.03 -21.86
N LEU A 19 -11.20 -25.30 -22.34
CA LEU A 19 -11.91 -24.48 -23.31
C LEU A 19 -12.55 -23.22 -22.71
N ALA A 20 -12.87 -23.22 -21.40
CA ALA A 20 -13.49 -22.10 -20.71
C ALA A 20 -12.60 -20.83 -20.69
N GLY A 21 -11.28 -20.97 -20.79
CA GLY A 21 -10.36 -19.84 -20.82
C GLY A 21 -10.42 -18.98 -22.10
N CYS A 22 -10.91 -19.52 -23.22
CA CYS A 22 -11.06 -18.78 -24.48
C CYS A 22 -12.40 -18.05 -24.57
N SER A 23 -13.44 -18.48 -23.85
CA SER A 23 -14.76 -17.86 -23.88
C SER A 23 -14.85 -16.58 -23.06
N ALA A 24 -13.99 -16.41 -22.01
CA ALA A 24 -14.03 -15.27 -21.11
C ALA A 24 -13.71 -13.91 -21.76
N THR A 25 -13.06 -13.90 -22.91
CA THR A 25 -12.74 -12.67 -23.68
C THR A 25 -13.70 -12.44 -24.85
N ARG A 26 -14.68 -13.32 -25.04
CA ARG A 26 -15.59 -13.28 -26.19
C ARG A 26 -16.53 -12.08 -26.18
N ASP A 27 -16.96 -11.67 -24.99
CA ASP A 27 -17.92 -10.58 -24.82
C ASP A 27 -17.25 -9.23 -24.52
N LEU A 28 -15.89 -9.14 -24.65
CA LEU A 28 -15.17 -7.87 -24.52
C LEU A 28 -15.34 -7.02 -25.79
N PRO A 29 -15.51 -5.68 -25.64
CA PRO A 29 -15.45 -4.75 -26.77
C PRO A 29 -14.19 -4.93 -27.62
N GLU A 30 -14.26 -4.51 -28.90
CA GLU A 30 -13.13 -4.71 -29.83
C GLU A 30 -11.81 -4.07 -29.32
N ASP A 31 -11.90 -2.92 -28.69
CA ASP A 31 -10.74 -2.18 -28.16
C ASP A 31 -10.36 -2.55 -26.72
N ALA A 32 -11.13 -3.41 -26.07
CA ALA A 32 -10.89 -3.81 -24.68
C ALA A 32 -10.02 -5.08 -24.59
N TYR A 33 -9.15 -5.09 -23.56
CA TYR A 33 -8.29 -6.21 -23.23
C TYR A 33 -8.58 -6.68 -21.81
N MET A 34 -8.57 -7.98 -21.57
CA MET A 34 -8.69 -8.56 -20.23
C MET A 34 -7.34 -8.54 -19.52
N LEU A 35 -7.30 -8.00 -18.31
CA LEU A 35 -6.10 -8.07 -17.47
C LEU A 35 -5.93 -9.50 -16.93
N ASP A 36 -4.92 -10.19 -17.42
CA ASP A 36 -4.58 -11.54 -16.99
C ASP A 36 -3.78 -11.54 -15.69
N LYS A 37 -2.72 -10.73 -15.65
CA LYS A 37 -1.79 -10.62 -14.50
C LYS A 37 -1.27 -9.20 -14.39
N ALA A 38 -0.99 -8.79 -13.14
CA ALA A 38 -0.23 -7.59 -12.83
C ALA A 38 0.91 -7.97 -11.88
N ARG A 39 2.14 -7.67 -12.24
CA ARG A 39 3.33 -8.12 -11.51
C ARG A 39 4.26 -6.95 -11.22
N VAL A 40 4.75 -6.89 -9.99
CA VAL A 40 5.82 -5.99 -9.58
C VAL A 40 7.13 -6.77 -9.61
N VAL A 41 8.11 -6.28 -10.35
CA VAL A 41 9.43 -6.87 -10.49
C VAL A 41 10.50 -5.79 -10.27
N ALA A 42 11.69 -6.17 -9.83
CA ALA A 42 12.80 -5.23 -9.69
C ALA A 42 13.90 -5.61 -10.73
N ASP A 43 14.62 -4.62 -11.23
CA ASP A 43 15.71 -4.79 -12.19
C ASP A 43 16.98 -5.40 -11.57
N GLY A 44 17.00 -5.59 -10.23
CA GLY A 44 18.11 -6.16 -9.49
C GLY A 44 17.66 -6.85 -8.19
N LYS A 45 18.65 -7.30 -7.41
CA LYS A 45 18.42 -7.89 -6.08
C LYS A 45 18.64 -6.85 -4.99
N TYR A 46 17.56 -6.37 -4.40
CA TYR A 46 17.58 -5.43 -3.28
C TYR A 46 17.11 -6.15 -2.02
N LYS A 47 17.94 -6.14 -0.95
CA LYS A 47 17.65 -6.88 0.30
C LYS A 47 16.41 -6.38 1.04
N ASP A 48 16.12 -5.09 0.91
CA ASP A 48 15.07 -4.37 1.63
C ASP A 48 13.83 -4.05 0.79
N ILE A 49 13.87 -4.35 -0.51
CA ILE A 49 12.73 -4.21 -1.41
C ILE A 49 12.02 -5.56 -1.55
N ASN A 50 10.86 -5.65 -0.90
CA ASN A 50 10.01 -6.82 -1.00
C ASN A 50 8.92 -6.57 -2.05
N THR A 51 9.13 -7.07 -3.27
CA THR A 51 8.18 -6.94 -4.38
C THR A 51 6.81 -7.54 -4.08
N SER A 52 6.75 -8.60 -3.24
CA SER A 52 5.48 -9.20 -2.82
C SER A 52 4.66 -8.25 -1.93
N LYS A 53 5.32 -7.47 -1.05
CA LYS A 53 4.65 -6.42 -0.28
C LYS A 53 4.23 -5.26 -1.18
N LEU A 54 5.06 -4.88 -2.14
CA LEU A 54 4.74 -3.81 -3.09
C LEU A 54 3.60 -4.18 -4.05
N GLN A 55 3.32 -5.47 -4.24
CA GLN A 55 2.15 -5.92 -5.00
C GLN A 55 0.80 -5.42 -4.43
N SER A 56 0.75 -5.00 -3.15
CA SER A 56 -0.44 -4.41 -2.54
C SER A 56 -0.80 -3.03 -3.11
N TYR A 57 0.18 -2.29 -3.64
CA TYR A 57 -0.01 -0.98 -4.28
C TYR A 57 -0.58 -1.08 -5.69
N VAL A 58 -0.61 -2.29 -6.28
CA VAL A 58 -1.19 -2.49 -7.61
C VAL A 58 -2.71 -2.30 -7.53
N ARG A 59 -3.19 -1.23 -8.18
CA ARG A 59 -4.61 -0.81 -8.12
C ARG A 59 -5.53 -1.77 -8.83
N GLN A 60 -5.06 -2.39 -9.92
CA GLN A 60 -5.85 -3.32 -10.72
C GLN A 60 -5.21 -4.71 -10.73
N LYS A 61 -5.92 -5.69 -10.20
CA LYS A 61 -5.48 -7.08 -10.17
C LYS A 61 -6.30 -7.89 -11.17
N GLY A 62 -5.64 -8.83 -11.84
CA GLY A 62 -6.35 -9.79 -12.71
C GLY A 62 -7.30 -10.68 -11.90
N ASN A 63 -8.26 -11.30 -12.58
CA ASN A 63 -9.24 -12.19 -11.97
C ASN A 63 -8.63 -13.25 -11.05
N ALA A 64 -9.32 -13.58 -9.97
CA ALA A 64 -8.89 -14.55 -8.98
C ALA A 64 -8.57 -15.93 -9.59
N ARG A 65 -7.57 -16.60 -9.05
CA ARG A 65 -7.15 -17.93 -9.44
C ARG A 65 -7.27 -18.89 -8.27
N TRP A 66 -7.96 -20.00 -8.48
CA TRP A 66 -7.97 -21.10 -7.53
C TRP A 66 -6.78 -22.02 -7.81
N PHE A 67 -6.07 -22.43 -6.75
CA PHE A 67 -4.89 -23.29 -6.82
C PHE A 67 -3.81 -22.80 -7.81
N SER A 68 -3.60 -21.48 -7.89
CA SER A 68 -2.58 -20.80 -8.72
C SER A 68 -2.66 -20.99 -10.23
N ALA A 69 -3.49 -21.91 -10.72
CA ALA A 69 -3.54 -22.27 -12.14
C ALA A 69 -4.88 -21.98 -12.81
N VAL A 70 -6.00 -22.20 -12.13
CA VAL A 70 -7.33 -22.19 -12.74
C VAL A 70 -8.14 -20.96 -12.33
N LYS A 71 -8.59 -20.17 -13.31
CA LYS A 71 -9.51 -19.04 -13.11
C LYS A 71 -10.97 -19.57 -13.08
N LEU A 72 -11.30 -20.38 -12.06
CA LEU A 72 -12.60 -21.00 -11.94
C LEU A 72 -13.76 -19.98 -11.89
N PRO A 73 -13.69 -18.88 -11.09
CA PRO A 73 -14.77 -17.88 -11.08
C PRO A 73 -14.99 -17.23 -12.44
N LEU A 74 -13.91 -16.89 -13.16
CA LEU A 74 -13.99 -16.35 -14.50
C LEU A 74 -14.60 -17.37 -15.50
N GLY A 75 -14.26 -18.65 -15.35
CA GLY A 75 -14.83 -19.75 -16.14
C GLY A 75 -16.35 -19.90 -15.92
N LEU A 76 -16.80 -19.84 -14.67
CA LEU A 76 -18.23 -19.89 -14.33
C LEU A 76 -19.00 -18.70 -14.94
N TYR A 77 -18.43 -17.50 -14.86
CA TYR A 77 -19.01 -16.30 -15.48
C TYR A 77 -19.12 -16.46 -17.00
N ALA A 78 -18.08 -16.96 -17.65
CA ALA A 78 -18.01 -17.14 -19.10
C ALA A 78 -18.98 -18.23 -19.63
N MET A 79 -19.36 -19.18 -18.78
CA MET A 79 -20.35 -20.22 -19.10
C MET A 79 -21.78 -19.71 -19.00
N ALA A 80 -22.03 -18.58 -18.34
CA ALA A 80 -23.35 -17.99 -18.23
C ALA A 80 -23.79 -17.42 -19.59
N GLY A 81 -24.96 -17.84 -20.07
CA GLY A 81 -25.59 -17.30 -21.28
C GLY A 81 -26.05 -15.85 -21.10
N LYS A 82 -26.42 -15.17 -22.19
CA LYS A 82 -26.86 -13.76 -22.18
C LYS A 82 -28.29 -13.57 -21.64
N ASP A 83 -29.09 -14.63 -21.60
CA ASP A 83 -30.47 -14.61 -21.13
C ASP A 83 -30.55 -14.49 -19.60
N SER A 84 -31.74 -14.10 -19.10
CA SER A 84 -31.99 -13.88 -17.68
C SER A 84 -32.44 -15.14 -16.93
N SER A 85 -32.19 -16.34 -17.49
CA SER A 85 -32.47 -17.63 -16.85
C SER A 85 -31.86 -17.67 -15.43
N TRP A 86 -32.58 -18.36 -14.50
CA TRP A 86 -32.09 -18.50 -13.13
C TRP A 86 -30.72 -19.17 -13.05
N ILE A 87 -30.42 -20.12 -13.94
CA ILE A 87 -29.12 -20.80 -14.04
C ILE A 87 -28.03 -19.79 -14.39
N ASN A 88 -28.27 -18.97 -15.43
CA ASN A 88 -27.29 -17.97 -15.87
C ASN A 88 -27.08 -16.87 -14.83
N ARG A 89 -28.14 -16.49 -14.09
CA ARG A 89 -28.04 -15.57 -12.98
C ARG A 89 -27.16 -16.13 -11.85
N THR A 90 -27.37 -17.41 -11.51
CA THR A 90 -26.57 -18.11 -10.49
C THR A 90 -25.12 -18.26 -10.93
N LEU A 91 -24.84 -18.63 -12.17
CA LEU A 91 -23.50 -18.73 -12.71
C LEU A 91 -22.77 -17.37 -12.70
N ARG A 92 -23.47 -16.28 -13.03
CA ARG A 92 -22.90 -14.91 -12.95
C ARG A 92 -22.68 -14.47 -11.51
N SER A 93 -23.53 -14.81 -10.56
CA SER A 93 -23.37 -14.46 -9.15
C SER A 93 -22.23 -15.24 -8.46
N MET A 94 -21.96 -16.46 -8.91
CA MET A 94 -20.85 -17.30 -8.44
C MET A 94 -19.55 -17.02 -9.21
N GLY A 95 -19.66 -16.41 -10.39
CA GLY A 95 -18.55 -16.08 -11.27
C GLY A 95 -18.00 -14.68 -11.03
N GLU A 96 -16.84 -14.39 -11.62
CA GLU A 96 -16.20 -13.09 -11.63
C GLU A 96 -16.13 -12.57 -13.06
N ALA A 97 -16.65 -11.36 -13.30
CA ALA A 97 -16.56 -10.73 -14.61
C ALA A 97 -15.09 -10.52 -15.03
N PRO A 98 -14.75 -10.56 -16.32
CA PRO A 98 -13.40 -10.31 -16.78
C PRO A 98 -12.97 -8.88 -16.39
N VAL A 99 -11.83 -8.76 -15.72
CA VAL A 99 -11.26 -7.47 -15.39
C VAL A 99 -10.69 -6.84 -16.66
N VAL A 100 -11.28 -5.75 -17.10
CA VAL A 100 -10.83 -4.99 -18.27
C VAL A 100 -9.59 -4.17 -17.88
N TYR A 101 -8.52 -4.26 -18.69
CA TYR A 101 -7.31 -3.48 -18.49
C TYR A 101 -7.59 -1.98 -18.63
N ASP A 102 -7.19 -1.23 -17.61
CA ASP A 102 -7.28 0.23 -17.57
C ASP A 102 -5.87 0.83 -17.51
N SER A 103 -5.51 1.56 -18.56
CA SER A 103 -4.18 2.20 -18.67
C SER A 103 -3.97 3.33 -17.67
N LEU A 104 -5.04 4.01 -17.23
CA LEU A 104 -4.96 5.07 -16.22
C LEU A 104 -4.61 4.48 -14.86
N LEU A 105 -5.33 3.42 -14.44
CA LEU A 105 -5.04 2.70 -13.20
C LEU A 105 -3.63 2.09 -13.20
N ALA A 106 -3.17 1.64 -14.36
CA ALA A 106 -1.81 1.12 -14.50
C ALA A 106 -0.76 2.22 -14.30
N ARG A 107 -0.94 3.41 -14.86
CA ARG A 107 -0.03 4.57 -14.64
C ARG A 107 -0.05 5.02 -13.19
N GLN A 108 -1.23 5.16 -12.59
CA GLN A 108 -1.38 5.50 -11.18
C GLN A 108 -0.68 4.47 -10.27
N THR A 109 -0.67 3.19 -10.65
CA THR A 109 0.11 2.16 -9.96
C THR A 109 1.62 2.44 -10.02
N CYS A 110 2.15 2.92 -11.15
CA CYS A 110 3.56 3.32 -11.22
C CYS A 110 3.87 4.46 -10.25
N ASP A 111 2.97 5.46 -10.17
CA ASP A 111 3.16 6.58 -9.23
C ASP A 111 3.09 6.14 -7.78
N ASP A 112 2.15 5.26 -7.41
CA ASP A 112 2.04 4.69 -6.06
C ASP A 112 3.30 3.87 -5.69
N LEU A 113 3.82 3.07 -6.62
CA LEU A 113 5.03 2.28 -6.41
C LEU A 113 6.28 3.17 -6.29
N ARG A 114 6.38 4.22 -7.13
CA ARG A 114 7.46 5.22 -7.03
C ARG A 114 7.43 5.91 -5.68
N LEU A 115 6.25 6.36 -5.24
CA LEU A 115 6.09 6.96 -3.91
C LEU A 115 6.46 5.99 -2.79
N ALA A 116 6.09 4.71 -2.90
CA ALA A 116 6.47 3.69 -1.92
C ALA A 116 7.98 3.47 -1.84
N LEU A 117 8.71 3.60 -2.97
CA LEU A 117 10.17 3.55 -2.99
C LEU A 117 10.78 4.83 -2.40
N HIS A 118 10.24 6.01 -2.73
CA HIS A 118 10.68 7.29 -2.13
C HIS A 118 10.54 7.26 -0.61
N ASN A 119 9.42 6.75 -0.08
CA ASN A 119 9.21 6.63 1.36
C ASN A 119 10.24 5.72 2.05
N LYS A 120 10.91 4.87 1.29
CA LYS A 120 12.01 3.99 1.75
C LYS A 120 13.40 4.57 1.50
N GLY A 121 13.49 5.82 1.06
CA GLY A 121 14.74 6.52 0.82
C GLY A 121 15.34 6.33 -0.58
N TYR A 122 14.63 5.72 -1.50
CA TYR A 122 15.05 5.64 -2.91
C TYR A 122 14.48 6.83 -3.68
N LEU A 123 15.02 8.04 -3.42
CA LEU A 123 14.43 9.29 -3.93
C LEU A 123 14.59 9.47 -5.45
N ASP A 124 15.51 8.74 -6.08
CA ASP A 124 15.71 8.72 -7.53
C ASP A 124 15.02 7.53 -8.21
N ALA A 125 14.21 6.78 -7.46
CA ALA A 125 13.55 5.61 -8.00
C ALA A 125 12.62 5.96 -9.15
N ASP A 126 12.61 5.09 -10.16
CA ASP A 126 11.64 5.12 -11.24
C ASP A 126 10.91 3.78 -11.37
N VAL A 127 9.74 3.81 -12.01
CA VAL A 127 8.92 2.63 -12.23
C VAL A 127 8.43 2.63 -13.67
N GLU A 128 8.88 1.65 -14.44
CA GLU A 128 8.49 1.46 -15.82
C GLU A 128 7.32 0.48 -15.94
N LEU A 129 6.34 0.83 -16.77
CA LEU A 129 5.22 -0.02 -17.11
C LEU A 129 5.48 -0.75 -18.42
N PHE A 130 5.63 -2.06 -18.35
CA PHE A 130 5.66 -2.92 -19.51
C PHE A 130 4.33 -3.68 -19.66
N VAL A 131 3.76 -3.66 -20.89
CA VAL A 131 2.45 -4.28 -21.20
C VAL A 131 2.62 -5.35 -22.26
N ASP A 132 2.53 -6.61 -21.86
CA ASP A 132 2.57 -7.77 -22.74
C ASP A 132 1.16 -8.16 -23.19
N LYS A 133 0.88 -8.05 -24.50
CA LYS A 133 -0.42 -8.37 -25.11
C LYS A 133 -0.36 -9.71 -25.81
N LYS A 134 -1.27 -10.63 -25.44
CA LYS A 134 -1.45 -11.94 -26.09
C LYS A 134 -2.92 -12.15 -26.46
N GLY A 135 -3.26 -11.91 -27.71
CA GLY A 135 -4.65 -11.86 -28.15
C GLY A 135 -5.43 -10.79 -27.40
N LYS A 136 -6.56 -11.15 -26.80
CA LYS A 136 -7.39 -10.26 -25.97
C LYS A 136 -6.96 -10.22 -24.49
N LYS A 137 -5.78 -10.73 -24.13
CA LYS A 137 -5.28 -10.75 -22.74
C LYS A 137 -4.04 -9.86 -22.61
N VAL A 138 -3.94 -9.19 -21.46
CA VAL A 138 -2.81 -8.32 -21.11
C VAL A 138 -2.19 -8.79 -19.79
N THR A 139 -0.86 -8.85 -19.77
CA THR A 139 -0.07 -8.94 -18.53
C THR A 139 0.70 -7.64 -18.36
N THR A 140 0.56 -6.99 -17.21
CA THR A 140 1.35 -5.80 -16.87
C THR A 140 2.51 -6.17 -15.97
N TYR A 141 3.67 -5.58 -16.24
CA TYR A 141 4.86 -5.65 -15.42
C TYR A 141 5.23 -4.23 -14.99
N TYR A 142 5.31 -4.02 -13.70
CA TYR A 142 5.81 -2.79 -13.09
C TYR A 142 7.26 -3.05 -12.71
N VAL A 143 8.18 -2.54 -13.52
CA VAL A 143 9.61 -2.74 -13.35
C VAL A 143 10.15 -1.62 -12.49
N LEU A 144 10.64 -1.99 -11.30
CA LEU A 144 11.20 -1.06 -10.33
C LEU A 144 12.67 -0.80 -10.64
N HIS A 145 13.06 0.47 -10.72
CA HIS A 145 14.45 0.95 -10.82
C HIS A 145 14.79 1.79 -9.60
N PRO A 146 15.12 1.19 -8.43
CA PRO A 146 15.27 1.90 -7.17
C PRO A 146 16.43 2.89 -7.16
N LYS A 147 17.51 2.60 -7.87
CA LYS A 147 18.79 3.32 -7.84
C LYS A 147 19.42 3.32 -6.44
N ASP A 148 20.30 4.29 -6.15
CA ASP A 148 20.98 4.39 -4.86
C ASP A 148 20.08 4.99 -3.79
N PRO A 149 20.10 4.46 -2.55
CA PRO A 149 19.33 5.01 -1.45
C PRO A 149 19.99 6.29 -0.90
N TYR A 150 19.17 7.13 -0.32
CA TYR A 150 19.61 8.33 0.43
C TYR A 150 19.70 8.03 1.92
N TYR A 151 20.62 8.74 2.59
CA TYR A 151 20.87 8.62 4.02
C TYR A 151 20.67 9.98 4.72
N VAL A 152 20.40 9.96 6.01
CA VAL A 152 20.30 11.19 6.82
C VAL A 152 21.69 11.82 6.91
N GLY A 153 21.85 13.01 6.36
CA GLY A 153 23.09 13.77 6.36
C GLY A 153 23.25 14.59 7.64
N ASP A 154 22.17 15.30 8.03
CA ASP A 154 22.09 16.07 9.27
C ASP A 154 20.70 15.93 9.88
N PHE A 155 20.62 16.14 11.22
CA PHE A 155 19.35 16.13 11.95
C PHE A 155 19.33 17.25 12.98
N ASP A 156 18.40 18.20 12.80
CA ASP A 156 18.21 19.38 13.63
C ASP A 156 16.78 19.45 14.17
N GLU A 157 16.58 20.14 15.29
CA GLU A 157 15.29 20.30 15.96
C GLU A 157 14.98 21.79 16.19
N GLU A 158 13.81 22.23 15.74
CA GLU A 158 13.27 23.58 15.96
C GLU A 158 12.06 23.48 16.88
N ILE A 159 12.27 23.72 18.17
CA ILE A 159 11.26 23.57 19.22
C ILE A 159 11.24 24.85 20.08
N ASN A 160 10.20 25.67 19.89
CA ASN A 160 10.08 26.95 20.61
C ASN A 160 9.60 26.82 22.05
N ASP A 161 9.03 25.66 22.43
CA ASP A 161 8.63 25.35 23.81
C ASP A 161 9.80 24.74 24.58
N SER A 162 10.38 25.52 25.51
CA SER A 162 11.59 25.11 26.26
C SER A 162 11.36 23.91 27.17
N VAL A 163 10.12 23.68 27.64
CA VAL A 163 9.78 22.53 28.49
C VAL A 163 9.71 21.27 27.63
N ILE A 164 9.00 21.34 26.50
CA ILE A 164 8.94 20.25 25.56
C ILE A 164 10.31 19.93 24.97
N ALA A 165 11.12 20.96 24.62
CA ALA A 165 12.47 20.75 24.11
C ALA A 165 13.33 19.93 25.11
N ARG A 166 13.23 20.23 26.41
CA ARG A 166 13.94 19.46 27.44
C ARG A 166 13.45 18.01 27.49
N LEU A 167 12.12 17.80 27.49
CA LEU A 167 11.52 16.45 27.50
C LEU A 167 11.97 15.62 26.30
N LEU A 168 11.98 16.22 25.11
CA LEU A 168 12.37 15.51 23.89
C LEU A 168 13.89 15.23 23.85
N LYS A 169 14.71 16.12 24.40
CA LYS A 169 16.14 15.85 24.56
C LYS A 169 16.41 14.63 25.44
N ASP A 170 15.63 14.45 26.52
CA ASP A 170 15.73 13.27 27.40
C ASP A 170 15.23 11.99 26.69
N LYS A 171 14.18 12.09 25.86
CA LYS A 171 13.67 10.97 25.06
C LYS A 171 14.68 10.49 24.02
N ARG A 172 15.46 11.37 23.44
CA ARG A 172 16.34 11.19 22.28
C ARG A 172 15.58 10.71 21.03
N SER A 173 15.85 11.33 19.91
CA SER A 173 15.33 10.89 18.62
C SER A 173 15.90 9.52 18.23
N LYS A 174 15.11 8.75 17.49
CA LYS A 174 15.56 7.51 16.86
C LYS A 174 16.19 7.76 15.49
N ILE A 175 15.99 8.94 14.91
CA ILE A 175 16.60 9.34 13.65
C ILE A 175 18.07 9.71 13.92
N ARG A 176 18.98 9.07 13.21
CA ARG A 176 20.42 9.28 13.39
C ARG A 176 21.08 9.64 12.06
N ILE A 177 22.09 10.48 12.14
CA ILE A 177 22.97 10.76 10.98
C ILE A 177 23.58 9.44 10.50
N GLY A 178 23.55 9.21 9.18
CA GLY A 178 24.00 7.99 8.54
C GLY A 178 22.96 6.87 8.47
N ASP A 179 21.81 7.00 9.15
CA ASP A 179 20.68 6.08 8.93
C ASP A 179 20.09 6.28 7.54
N ARG A 180 19.50 5.23 6.98
CA ARG A 180 18.77 5.38 5.74
C ARG A 180 17.62 6.35 5.92
N PHE A 181 17.49 7.32 5.01
CA PHE A 181 16.33 8.20 4.98
C PHE A 181 15.04 7.39 4.77
N SER A 182 14.03 7.60 5.60
CA SER A 182 12.76 6.90 5.54
C SER A 182 11.63 7.76 6.07
N VAL A 183 10.65 8.04 5.22
CA VAL A 183 9.42 8.77 5.61
C VAL A 183 8.62 7.95 6.62
N ASP A 184 8.65 6.63 6.54
CA ASP A 184 8.01 5.76 7.52
C ASP A 184 8.67 5.89 8.91
N ALA A 185 10.01 6.03 8.97
CA ALA A 185 10.73 6.26 10.22
C ALA A 185 10.39 7.64 10.81
N LEU A 186 10.33 8.69 10.00
CA LEU A 186 9.90 10.03 10.41
C LEU A 186 8.47 10.03 10.96
N ASN A 187 7.55 9.34 10.30
CA ASN A 187 6.17 9.20 10.76
C ASN A 187 6.06 8.41 12.08
N SER A 188 6.88 7.38 12.25
CA SER A 188 6.95 6.61 13.50
C SER A 188 7.48 7.48 14.64
N GLU A 189 8.51 8.30 14.39
CA GLU A 189 9.04 9.24 15.38
C GLU A 189 8.00 10.28 15.78
N ARG A 190 7.24 10.84 14.83
CA ARG A 190 6.10 11.75 15.12
C ARG A 190 5.08 11.11 16.07
N GLN A 191 4.72 9.86 15.83
CA GLN A 191 3.76 9.13 16.64
C GLN A 191 4.32 8.88 18.05
N GLU A 192 5.60 8.53 18.16
CA GLU A 192 6.26 8.31 19.44
C GLU A 192 6.40 9.60 20.25
N ILE A 193 6.76 10.74 19.61
CA ILE A 193 6.78 12.05 20.24
C ILE A 193 5.38 12.38 20.78
N THR A 194 4.34 12.15 19.99
CA THR A 194 2.96 12.41 20.39
C THR A 194 2.58 11.61 21.63
N SER A 195 2.79 10.29 21.60
CA SER A 195 2.48 9.41 22.74
C SER A 195 3.30 9.79 23.97
N TYR A 196 4.60 10.06 23.78
CA TYR A 196 5.50 10.44 24.88
C TYR A 196 5.09 11.73 25.59
N LEU A 197 4.60 12.72 24.86
CA LEU A 197 4.10 13.98 25.42
C LEU A 197 2.71 13.81 26.04
N GLN A 198 1.82 13.05 25.41
CA GLN A 198 0.50 12.74 25.98
C GLN A 198 0.60 12.01 27.32
N ASP A 199 1.51 11.05 27.44
CA ASP A 199 1.78 10.31 28.68
C ASP A 199 2.34 11.23 29.79
N ARG A 200 2.82 12.44 29.44
CA ARG A 200 3.36 13.45 30.36
C ARG A 200 2.46 14.66 30.52
N GLY A 201 1.15 14.48 30.33
CA GLY A 201 0.16 15.50 30.62
C GLY A 201 -0.14 16.48 29.47
N TYR A 202 0.51 16.35 28.32
CA TYR A 202 0.16 17.15 27.14
C TYR A 202 -0.99 16.50 26.36
N PHE A 203 -2.10 16.28 27.01
CA PHE A 203 -3.26 15.52 26.52
C PHE A 203 -3.78 15.98 25.14
N ARG A 204 -3.72 17.28 24.83
CA ARG A 204 -4.16 17.85 23.55
C ARG A 204 -3.08 17.88 22.48
N PHE A 205 -1.92 17.29 22.74
CA PHE A 205 -0.87 17.22 21.74
C PHE A 205 -1.23 16.19 20.66
N HIS A 206 -1.06 16.55 19.38
CA HIS A 206 -1.34 15.70 18.24
C HIS A 206 -0.13 15.64 17.30
N LYS A 207 -0.03 14.58 16.54
CA LYS A 207 1.10 14.36 15.61
C LYS A 207 1.23 15.45 14.54
N GLU A 208 0.15 16.18 14.23
CA GLU A 208 0.15 17.29 13.28
C GLU A 208 0.96 18.50 13.74
N PHE A 209 1.24 18.62 15.05
CA PHE A 209 2.16 19.63 15.57
C PHE A 209 3.63 19.33 15.31
N VAL A 210 3.96 18.11 14.88
CA VAL A 210 5.31 17.72 14.49
C VAL A 210 5.39 17.61 12.98
N THR A 211 6.21 18.41 12.35
CA THR A 211 6.50 18.32 10.91
C THR A 211 8.00 18.18 10.68
N TYR A 212 8.38 17.78 9.47
CA TYR A 212 9.78 17.73 9.06
C TYR A 212 9.99 18.56 7.81
N LYS A 213 11.08 19.32 7.80
CA LYS A 213 11.66 19.86 6.56
C LYS A 213 12.81 18.96 6.17
N ALA A 214 12.87 18.58 4.90
CA ALA A 214 13.93 17.75 4.34
C ALA A 214 14.62 18.52 3.22
N HIS A 215 15.93 18.61 3.26
CA HIS A 215 16.76 19.20 2.21
C HIS A 215 17.63 18.10 1.62
N ARG A 216 17.51 17.88 0.32
CA ARG A 216 18.16 16.79 -0.40
C ARG A 216 19.47 17.27 -1.01
N HIS A 217 20.52 16.46 -0.88
CA HIS A 217 21.83 16.63 -1.50
C HIS A 217 22.08 15.47 -2.48
N ASP A 218 22.02 15.77 -3.78
CA ASP A 218 22.04 14.75 -4.83
C ASP A 218 23.41 14.10 -5.05
N GLU A 219 24.48 14.87 -4.85
CA GLU A 219 25.86 14.40 -5.04
C GLU A 219 26.27 13.43 -3.94
N GLU A 220 25.98 13.76 -2.69
CA GLU A 220 26.33 12.96 -1.50
C GLU A 220 25.30 11.85 -1.21
N LYS A 221 24.15 11.85 -1.88
CA LYS A 221 23.03 10.96 -1.59
C LYS A 221 22.57 11.06 -0.14
N THR A 222 22.51 12.29 0.38
CA THR A 222 22.07 12.57 1.76
C THR A 222 20.84 13.48 1.78
N VAL A 223 20.16 13.49 2.93
CA VAL A 223 19.02 14.34 3.24
C VAL A 223 19.22 14.92 4.63
N ASP A 224 19.32 16.26 4.73
CA ASP A 224 19.25 16.94 6.00
C ASP A 224 17.79 17.05 6.45
N VAL A 225 17.52 16.66 7.67
CA VAL A 225 16.19 16.58 8.23
C VAL A 225 16.09 17.54 9.42
N LYS A 226 15.12 18.46 9.38
CA LYS A 226 14.81 19.34 10.50
C LYS A 226 13.41 19.00 11.03
N LEU A 227 13.34 18.60 12.31
CA LEU A 227 12.09 18.45 13.05
C LEU A 227 11.60 19.84 13.47
N ILE A 228 10.35 20.17 13.21
CA ILE A 228 9.71 21.41 13.62
C ILE A 228 8.50 21.06 14.48
N LEU A 229 8.49 21.57 15.71
CA LEU A 229 7.36 21.49 16.60
C LEU A 229 6.58 22.79 16.56
N HIS A 230 5.38 22.74 15.97
CA HIS A 230 4.49 23.90 15.84
C HIS A 230 3.82 24.24 17.16
N PRO A 231 3.58 25.54 17.44
CA PRO A 231 2.83 25.97 18.61
C PRO A 231 1.36 25.55 18.52
N TYR A 232 0.65 25.65 19.63
CA TYR A 232 -0.79 25.49 19.64
C TYR A 232 -1.46 26.79 19.17
N TYR A 233 -2.34 26.69 18.15
CA TYR A 233 -3.11 27.83 17.63
C TYR A 233 -4.43 27.93 18.37
N THR A 234 -4.68 29.09 19.01
CA THR A 234 -5.98 29.39 19.61
C THR A 234 -7.00 29.75 18.53
N ARG A 235 -8.30 29.74 18.90
CA ARG A 235 -9.36 30.17 17.97
C ARG A 235 -9.18 31.60 17.44
N ASP A 236 -8.50 32.46 18.20
CA ASP A 236 -8.20 33.84 17.83
C ASP A 236 -6.91 33.97 16.99
N GLY A 237 -6.35 32.85 16.55
CA GLY A 237 -5.16 32.82 15.68
C GLY A 237 -3.85 33.21 16.39
N LYS A 238 -3.81 33.16 17.72
CA LYS A 238 -2.58 33.44 18.51
C LYS A 238 -1.83 32.15 18.78
N ASP A 239 -0.52 32.19 18.61
CA ASP A 239 0.38 31.14 18.99
C ASP A 239 0.49 31.06 20.52
N THR A 240 0.32 29.88 21.06
CA THR A 240 0.52 29.60 22.49
C THR A 240 1.33 28.34 22.70
N LEU A 241 1.93 28.21 23.89
CA LEU A 241 2.56 26.97 24.29
C LEU A 241 1.52 25.86 24.46
N HIS A 242 1.95 24.62 24.33
CA HIS A 242 1.11 23.47 24.59
C HIS A 242 0.77 23.37 26.07
N SER A 243 -0.54 23.26 26.38
CA SER A 243 -0.99 23.19 27.78
C SER A 243 -0.71 21.82 28.38
N HIS A 244 -0.16 21.83 29.61
CA HIS A 244 -0.01 20.66 30.44
C HIS A 244 -1.27 20.47 31.27
N TYR A 245 -1.71 19.23 31.47
CA TYR A 245 -2.92 18.85 32.19
C TYR A 245 -2.61 17.82 33.28
N ASP A 246 -3.06 18.08 34.49
CA ASP A 246 -3.04 17.12 35.61
C ASP A 246 -4.43 16.56 35.89
N ILE A 247 -4.52 15.26 36.17
CA ILE A 247 -5.77 14.63 36.57
C ILE A 247 -6.01 15.00 38.04
N ARG A 248 -7.05 15.81 38.30
CA ARG A 248 -7.40 16.24 39.65
C ARG A 248 -8.31 15.26 40.39
N ASN A 249 -9.34 14.74 39.71
CA ASN A 249 -10.32 13.81 40.27
C ASN A 249 -10.68 12.73 39.23
N ILE A 250 -10.87 11.50 39.71
CA ILE A 250 -11.40 10.39 38.91
C ILE A 250 -12.69 9.93 39.63
N THR A 251 -13.82 9.99 38.93
CA THR A 251 -15.10 9.49 39.41
C THR A 251 -15.53 8.28 38.60
N TYR A 252 -15.86 7.19 39.24
CA TYR A 252 -16.36 5.97 38.58
C TYR A 252 -17.87 5.90 38.76
N GLU A 253 -18.63 5.88 37.69
CA GLU A 253 -20.05 5.57 37.67
C GLU A 253 -20.24 4.13 37.24
N LEU A 254 -20.70 3.28 38.14
CA LEU A 254 -21.12 1.93 37.81
C LEU A 254 -22.51 2.01 37.17
N GLY A 255 -22.58 1.83 35.84
CA GLY A 255 -23.85 1.68 35.14
C GLY A 255 -24.64 0.52 35.75
N LYS A 256 -25.95 0.74 36.02
CA LYS A 256 -26.85 -0.36 36.41
C LYS A 256 -26.80 -1.40 35.27
N PRO A 257 -26.67 -2.71 35.56
CA PRO A 257 -26.78 -3.72 34.53
C PRO A 257 -28.15 -3.55 33.85
N GLY A 258 -28.13 -3.28 32.55
CA GLY A 258 -29.36 -3.23 31.75
C GLY A 258 -30.02 -4.60 31.79
N PHE A 259 -31.28 -4.64 32.15
CA PHE A 259 -32.16 -5.80 31.99
C PHE A 259 -32.54 -5.95 30.52
#